data_8f06c7d92c8265439c5d7bd593ca34f6
#
_entry.id   8f06c7d92c8265439c5d7bd593ca34f6
#
_cell.length_a   1.000
_cell.length_b   1.000
_cell.length_c   1.000
_cell.angle_alpha   90.00
_cell.angle_beta   90.00
_cell.angle_gamma   90.00
#
_symmetry.space_group_name_H-M   'P 1'
#
loop_
_entity.id
_entity.type
_entity.pdbx_description
1 polymer ?
#
loop_
_entity_poly.entity_id
_entity_poly.type
_entity_poly.pdbx_seq_one_letter_code
_entity_poly.pdbx_strand_id
1 'polypeptide(L)'
;MKLIYYILVRISLALTVILTGWAIFFYIAVMDEVNDEVDDALEDYSEIIIIRALAGEELPSRNTASNNQYFLKEVTEEYAVSRENILYKDSMVYIPEKGETEPARILTTLFKDDGDRFFELTVATPSIEKEDLKEAITGWIIFLYVIMLLITILINVWVVYQNMRPLYVLLNWLDKYRIGTKNEPLHNPTPVSYTHLRA
;
A
#
# COMPACT_ATOMS: atom_id res chain seq x y z
N MET A 1 1.39 17.98 -37.06
CA MET A 1 0.91 18.15 -35.67
C MET A 1 0.01 17.01 -35.19
N LYS A 2 -0.95 16.50 -35.97
CA LYS A 2 -1.87 15.43 -35.51
C LYS A 2 -1.17 14.12 -35.07
N LEU A 3 -0.12 13.66 -35.79
CA LEU A 3 0.58 12.41 -35.51
C LEU A 3 1.28 12.42 -34.11
N ILE A 4 1.95 13.51 -33.78
CA ILE A 4 2.66 13.66 -32.50
C ILE A 4 1.69 13.66 -31.33
N TYR A 5 0.56 14.35 -31.47
CA TYR A 5 -0.51 14.34 -30.49
C TYR A 5 -1.03 12.91 -30.25
N TYR A 6 -1.25 12.13 -31.29
CA TYR A 6 -1.68 10.73 -31.17
C TYR A 6 -0.66 9.87 -30.44
N ILE A 7 0.63 10.02 -30.76
CA ILE A 7 1.71 9.27 -30.09
C ILE A 7 1.76 9.64 -28.61
N LEU A 8 1.75 10.93 -28.30
CA LEU A 8 1.80 11.45 -26.94
C LEU A 8 0.62 10.94 -26.11
N VAL A 9 -0.60 11.04 -26.64
CA VAL A 9 -1.81 10.58 -25.93
C VAL A 9 -1.75 9.07 -25.68
N ARG A 10 -1.32 8.27 -26.66
CA ARG A 10 -1.21 6.81 -26.49
C ARG A 10 -0.16 6.42 -25.43
N ILE A 11 0.99 7.06 -25.47
CA ILE A 11 2.06 6.79 -24.48
C ILE A 11 1.60 7.25 -23.10
N SER A 12 1.02 8.44 -22.98
CA SER A 12 0.50 8.94 -21.71
C SER A 12 -0.59 8.03 -21.14
N LEU A 13 -1.51 7.56 -22.00
CA LEU A 13 -2.55 6.64 -21.58
C LEU A 13 -1.98 5.31 -21.09
N ALA A 14 -1.04 4.72 -21.83
CA ALA A 14 -0.39 3.48 -21.43
C ALA A 14 0.36 3.61 -20.10
N LEU A 15 1.10 4.69 -19.91
CA LEU A 15 1.81 4.98 -18.65
C LEU A 15 0.82 5.19 -17.50
N THR A 16 -0.27 5.90 -17.72
CA THR A 16 -1.31 6.10 -16.70
C THR A 16 -1.92 4.76 -16.27
N VAL A 17 -2.25 3.87 -17.21
CA VAL A 17 -2.80 2.55 -16.89
C VAL A 17 -1.81 1.71 -16.06
N ILE A 18 -0.53 1.72 -16.43
CA ILE A 18 0.52 0.99 -15.70
C ILE A 18 0.68 1.56 -14.28
N LEU A 19 0.77 2.89 -14.14
CA LEU A 19 0.89 3.55 -12.84
C LEU A 19 -0.33 3.30 -11.95
N THR A 20 -1.54 3.33 -12.53
CA THR A 20 -2.76 3.04 -11.77
C THR A 20 -2.79 1.59 -11.29
N GLY A 21 -2.43 0.63 -12.15
CA GLY A 21 -2.33 -0.78 -11.78
C GLY A 21 -1.31 -1.00 -10.65
N TRP A 22 -0.17 -0.32 -10.72
CA TRP A 22 0.86 -0.38 -9.68
C TRP A 22 0.39 0.25 -8.36
N ALA A 23 -0.30 1.39 -8.41
CA ALA A 23 -0.82 2.05 -7.22
C ALA A 23 -1.89 1.20 -6.51
N ILE A 24 -2.78 0.54 -7.26
CA ILE A 24 -3.77 -0.39 -6.70
C ILE A 24 -3.08 -1.59 -6.06
N PHE A 25 -2.11 -2.21 -6.74
CA PHE A 25 -1.36 -3.33 -6.20
C PHE A 25 -0.62 -2.94 -4.90
N PHE A 26 0.05 -1.79 -4.90
CA PHE A 26 0.77 -1.29 -3.73
C PHE A 26 -0.18 -1.00 -2.56
N TYR A 27 -1.35 -0.41 -2.86
CA TYR A 27 -2.37 -0.17 -1.83
C TYR A 27 -2.83 -1.47 -1.17
N ILE A 28 -3.13 -2.51 -1.97
CA ILE A 28 -3.56 -3.81 -1.44
C ILE A 28 -2.45 -4.42 -0.59
N ALA A 29 -1.20 -4.44 -1.07
CA ALA A 29 -0.07 -5.00 -0.34
C ALA A 29 0.19 -4.29 1.00
N VAL A 30 0.10 -2.96 1.04
CA VAL A 30 0.29 -2.21 2.29
C VAL A 30 -0.87 -2.43 3.26
N MET A 31 -2.11 -2.54 2.77
CA MET A 31 -3.25 -2.81 3.64
C MET A 31 -3.24 -4.23 4.22
N ASP A 32 -2.76 -5.20 3.45
CA ASP A 32 -2.54 -6.57 3.90
C ASP A 32 -1.49 -6.61 5.02
N GLU A 33 -0.34 -6.01 4.80
CA GLU A 33 0.74 -5.89 5.80
C GLU A 33 0.27 -5.21 7.09
N VAL A 34 -0.52 -4.13 7.00
CA VAL A 34 -1.07 -3.46 8.20
C VAL A 34 -2.03 -4.37 8.97
N ASN A 35 -2.76 -5.25 8.28
CA ASN A 35 -3.64 -6.21 8.96
C ASN A 35 -2.82 -7.31 9.65
N ASP A 36 -1.82 -7.86 8.95
CA ASP A 36 -0.95 -8.91 9.48
C ASP A 36 -0.19 -8.42 10.72
N GLU A 37 0.35 -7.21 10.70
CA GLU A 37 1.04 -6.60 11.86
C GLU A 37 0.13 -6.51 13.10
N VAL A 38 -1.16 -6.21 12.89
CA VAL A 38 -2.12 -6.17 14.02
C VAL A 38 -2.43 -7.56 14.55
N ASP A 39 -2.53 -8.55 13.67
CA ASP A 39 -2.78 -9.94 14.07
C ASP A 39 -1.56 -10.50 14.83
N ASP A 40 -0.34 -10.23 14.35
CA ASP A 40 0.90 -10.60 15.04
C ASP A 40 1.01 -9.93 16.42
N ALA A 41 0.69 -8.64 16.52
CA ALA A 41 0.69 -7.94 17.82
C ALA A 41 -0.32 -8.52 18.81
N LEU A 42 -1.47 -9.04 18.34
CA LEU A 42 -2.43 -9.74 19.17
C LEU A 42 -1.93 -11.11 19.62
N GLU A 43 -1.24 -11.85 18.73
CA GLU A 43 -0.60 -13.12 19.07
C GLU A 43 0.46 -12.93 20.16
N ASP A 44 1.39 -12.00 19.97
CA ASP A 44 2.44 -11.67 20.93
C ASP A 44 1.86 -11.33 22.30
N TYR A 45 0.83 -10.51 22.33
CA TYR A 45 0.17 -10.14 23.57
C TYR A 45 -0.53 -11.33 24.22
N SER A 46 -1.20 -12.19 23.43
CA SER A 46 -1.84 -13.40 23.92
C SER A 46 -0.82 -14.38 24.51
N GLU A 47 0.35 -14.54 23.86
CA GLU A 47 1.42 -15.39 24.33
C GLU A 47 1.98 -14.92 25.68
N ILE A 48 2.18 -13.63 25.87
CA ILE A 48 2.59 -13.04 27.15
C ILE A 48 1.59 -13.41 28.27
N ILE A 49 0.28 -13.30 28.01
CA ILE A 49 -0.75 -13.62 29.00
C ILE A 49 -0.74 -15.12 29.31
N ILE A 50 -0.61 -15.98 28.31
CA ILE A 50 -0.52 -17.43 28.47
C ILE A 50 0.70 -17.82 29.31
N ILE A 51 1.88 -17.27 29.00
CA ILE A 51 3.12 -17.54 29.74
C ILE A 51 2.97 -17.15 31.21
N ARG A 52 2.38 -16.00 31.51
CA ARG A 52 2.12 -15.54 32.88
C ARG A 52 1.13 -16.46 33.61
N ALA A 53 0.07 -16.91 32.92
CA ALA A 53 -0.89 -17.85 33.48
C ALA A 53 -0.22 -19.20 33.80
N LEU A 54 0.61 -19.74 32.91
CA LEU A 54 1.33 -20.98 33.08
C LEU A 54 2.43 -20.88 34.17
N ALA A 55 2.98 -19.68 34.39
CA ALA A 55 3.92 -19.41 35.49
C ALA A 55 3.24 -19.38 36.88
N GLY A 56 1.90 -19.56 36.92
CA GLY A 56 1.12 -19.59 38.17
C GLY A 56 0.80 -18.18 38.70
N GLU A 57 0.91 -17.15 37.87
CA GLU A 57 0.52 -15.79 38.26
C GLU A 57 -1.01 -15.72 38.35
N GLU A 58 -1.52 -15.18 39.45
CA GLU A 58 -2.95 -14.92 39.59
C GLU A 58 -3.36 -13.75 38.68
N LEU A 59 -3.83 -14.07 37.48
CA LEU A 59 -4.32 -13.10 36.53
C LEU A 59 -5.80 -12.80 36.78
N PRO A 60 -6.22 -11.52 36.76
CA PRO A 60 -7.65 -11.21 36.79
C PRO A 60 -8.34 -11.79 35.55
N SER A 61 -9.55 -12.27 35.72
CA SER A 61 -10.34 -12.83 34.61
C SER A 61 -10.62 -11.80 33.48
N ARG A 62 -10.42 -10.53 33.76
CA ARG A 62 -10.58 -9.43 32.82
C ARG A 62 -9.59 -8.32 33.14
N ASN A 63 -8.88 -7.84 32.13
CA ASN A 63 -8.11 -6.61 32.17
C ASN A 63 -8.59 -5.68 31.05
N THR A 64 -9.00 -4.48 31.40
CA THR A 64 -9.49 -3.44 30.50
C THR A 64 -8.77 -2.10 30.71
N ALA A 65 -7.72 -2.09 31.53
CA ALA A 65 -6.96 -0.88 31.90
C ALA A 65 -5.79 -0.58 30.95
N SER A 66 -5.75 -1.19 29.79
CA SER A 66 -4.69 -1.05 28.78
C SER A 66 -5.33 -0.92 27.40
N ASN A 67 -4.57 -0.40 26.44
CA ASN A 67 -4.99 -0.36 25.03
C ASN A 67 -5.37 -1.77 24.52
N ASN A 68 -4.69 -2.81 25.00
CA ASN A 68 -5.06 -4.18 24.75
C ASN A 68 -5.85 -4.74 25.94
N GLN A 69 -7.07 -5.19 25.69
CA GLN A 69 -7.92 -5.81 26.67
C GLN A 69 -7.84 -7.33 26.56
N TYR A 70 -7.94 -8.05 27.69
CA TYR A 70 -8.10 -9.48 27.64
C TYR A 70 -9.21 -9.97 28.55
N PHE A 71 -9.78 -11.13 28.17
CA PHE A 71 -10.76 -11.89 28.93
C PHE A 71 -10.28 -13.32 29.01
N LEU A 72 -10.17 -13.83 30.22
CA LEU A 72 -9.77 -15.20 30.51
C LEU A 72 -10.96 -15.96 31.10
N LYS A 73 -11.33 -17.07 30.50
CA LYS A 73 -12.45 -17.88 30.92
C LYS A 73 -12.06 -19.36 30.95
N GLU A 74 -12.32 -20.04 32.07
CA GLU A 74 -12.19 -21.49 32.13
C GLU A 74 -13.29 -22.15 31.30
N VAL A 75 -12.95 -23.14 30.50
CA VAL A 75 -13.87 -23.86 29.60
C VAL A 75 -13.73 -25.36 29.76
N THR A 76 -14.72 -26.12 29.32
CA THR A 76 -14.68 -27.58 29.35
C THR A 76 -13.81 -28.15 28.24
N GLU A 77 -13.25 -29.34 28.48
CA GLU A 77 -12.45 -30.03 27.44
C GLU A 77 -13.25 -30.26 26.15
N GLU A 78 -14.54 -30.62 26.27
CA GLU A 78 -15.43 -30.82 25.13
C GLU A 78 -15.57 -29.52 24.27
N TYR A 79 -15.64 -28.37 24.92
CA TYR A 79 -15.69 -27.08 24.27
C TYR A 79 -14.36 -26.76 23.56
N ALA A 80 -13.23 -27.03 24.23
CA ALA A 80 -11.90 -26.75 23.71
C ALA A 80 -11.58 -27.60 22.46
N VAL A 81 -11.93 -28.88 22.47
CA VAL A 81 -11.69 -29.81 21.35
C VAL A 81 -12.59 -29.50 20.13
N SER A 82 -13.75 -28.90 20.36
CA SER A 82 -14.71 -28.59 19.29
C SER A 82 -14.41 -27.32 18.51
N ARG A 83 -13.39 -26.53 18.90
CA ARG A 83 -13.07 -25.25 18.30
C ARG A 83 -11.66 -25.19 17.71
N GLU A 84 -11.47 -24.26 16.78
CA GLU A 84 -10.14 -23.91 16.28
C GLU A 84 -9.30 -23.27 17.39
N ASN A 85 -8.02 -23.60 17.42
CA ASN A 85 -7.10 -23.11 18.46
C ASN A 85 -6.91 -21.60 18.42
N ILE A 86 -6.97 -20.98 17.23
CA ILE A 86 -6.79 -19.56 17.03
C ILE A 86 -7.88 -19.06 16.09
N LEU A 87 -8.60 -18.02 16.52
CA LEU A 87 -9.67 -17.40 15.74
C LEU A 87 -9.56 -15.89 15.81
N TYR A 88 -9.42 -15.25 14.63
CA TYR A 88 -9.49 -13.80 14.48
C TYR A 88 -10.87 -13.34 14.09
N LYS A 89 -11.33 -12.25 14.70
CA LYS A 89 -12.64 -11.67 14.41
C LYS A 89 -12.64 -10.16 14.63
N ASP A 90 -13.23 -9.42 13.71
CA ASP A 90 -13.58 -8.02 13.95
C ASP A 90 -14.91 -7.93 14.68
N SER A 91 -14.96 -7.16 15.77
CA SER A 91 -16.16 -6.98 16.58
C SER A 91 -16.14 -5.65 17.33
N MET A 92 -17.25 -5.30 17.92
CA MET A 92 -17.36 -4.10 18.76
C MET A 92 -17.03 -4.45 20.21
N VAL A 93 -16.14 -3.68 20.84
CA VAL A 93 -15.73 -3.85 22.25
C VAL A 93 -15.98 -2.57 23.02
N TYR A 94 -16.56 -2.70 24.19
CA TYR A 94 -16.77 -1.57 25.10
C TYR A 94 -15.48 -1.21 25.79
N ILE A 95 -15.08 0.07 25.70
CA ILE A 95 -13.87 0.63 26.34
C ILE A 95 -14.31 1.43 27.56
N PRO A 96 -14.10 0.92 28.78
CA PRO A 96 -14.59 1.59 30.01
C PRO A 96 -13.99 2.98 30.24
N GLU A 97 -12.74 3.18 29.83
CA GLU A 97 -12.03 4.45 30.01
C GLU A 97 -12.64 5.60 29.20
N LYS A 98 -13.17 5.27 27.99
CA LYS A 98 -13.83 6.24 27.11
C LYS A 98 -15.34 6.28 27.29
N GLY A 99 -15.91 5.23 27.90
CA GLY A 99 -17.37 5.03 28.03
C GLY A 99 -18.08 4.76 26.71
N GLU A 100 -17.34 4.34 25.67
CA GLU A 100 -17.84 4.14 24.32
C GLU A 100 -17.55 2.72 23.84
N THR A 101 -18.30 2.30 22.83
CA THR A 101 -18.08 1.00 22.15
C THR A 101 -17.37 1.26 20.83
N GLU A 102 -16.19 0.69 20.68
CA GLU A 102 -15.32 0.88 19.52
C GLU A 102 -15.15 -0.41 18.72
N PRO A 103 -14.92 -0.33 17.40
CA PRO A 103 -14.52 -1.49 16.64
C PRO A 103 -13.15 -1.97 17.13
N ALA A 104 -13.00 -3.28 17.24
CA ALA A 104 -11.78 -3.91 17.72
C ALA A 104 -11.47 -5.18 16.93
N ARG A 105 -10.20 -5.46 16.73
CA ARG A 105 -9.71 -6.75 16.28
C ARG A 105 -9.57 -7.66 17.50
N ILE A 106 -10.09 -8.85 17.41
CA ILE A 106 -10.16 -9.82 18.50
C ILE A 106 -9.46 -11.09 18.07
N LEU A 107 -8.55 -11.56 18.91
CA LEU A 107 -7.97 -12.89 18.86
C LEU A 107 -8.58 -13.74 19.97
N THR A 108 -9.07 -14.93 19.66
CA THR A 108 -9.48 -15.93 20.62
C THR A 108 -8.58 -17.14 20.49
N THR A 109 -7.94 -17.55 21.57
CA THR A 109 -7.08 -18.74 21.62
C THR A 109 -7.40 -19.62 22.82
N LEU A 110 -7.09 -20.90 22.69
CA LEU A 110 -7.32 -21.91 23.73
C LEU A 110 -5.97 -22.42 24.22
N PHE A 111 -5.83 -22.54 25.54
CA PHE A 111 -4.66 -23.17 26.13
C PHE A 111 -5.04 -24.02 27.33
N LYS A 112 -4.12 -24.91 27.74
CA LYS A 112 -4.26 -25.80 28.86
C LYS A 112 -3.19 -25.46 29.91
N ASP A 113 -3.59 -25.39 31.19
CA ASP A 113 -2.66 -25.16 32.28
C ASP A 113 -2.04 -26.49 32.78
N ASP A 114 -1.07 -26.39 33.67
CA ASP A 114 -0.41 -27.57 34.30
C ASP A 114 -1.38 -28.40 35.16
N GLY A 115 -2.54 -27.85 35.48
CA GLY A 115 -3.61 -28.52 36.24
C GLY A 115 -4.64 -29.25 35.38
N ASP A 116 -4.37 -29.45 34.09
CA ASP A 116 -5.30 -30.09 33.14
C ASP A 116 -6.59 -29.28 32.87
N ARG A 117 -6.63 -27.99 33.24
CA ARG A 117 -7.77 -27.10 32.98
C ARG A 117 -7.60 -26.39 31.66
N PHE A 118 -8.69 -26.25 30.93
CA PHE A 118 -8.72 -25.52 29.65
C PHE A 118 -9.21 -24.11 29.87
N PHE A 119 -8.53 -23.17 29.20
CA PHE A 119 -8.87 -21.75 29.22
C PHE A 119 -9.05 -21.22 27.81
N GLU A 120 -10.07 -20.39 27.64
CA GLU A 120 -10.26 -19.54 26.48
C GLU A 120 -9.75 -18.15 26.83
N LEU A 121 -8.75 -17.70 26.10
CA LEU A 121 -8.22 -16.34 26.17
C LEU A 121 -8.72 -15.56 24.97
N THR A 122 -9.43 -14.48 25.25
CA THR A 122 -9.86 -13.52 24.23
C THR A 122 -9.08 -12.22 24.44
N VAL A 123 -8.32 -11.81 23.45
CA VAL A 123 -7.58 -10.55 23.42
C VAL A 123 -8.23 -9.61 22.43
N ALA A 124 -8.38 -8.35 22.77
CA ALA A 124 -8.98 -7.34 21.92
C ALA A 124 -8.13 -6.08 21.88
N THR A 125 -7.86 -5.58 20.68
CA THR A 125 -7.20 -4.29 20.42
C THR A 125 -8.17 -3.37 19.72
N PRO A 126 -8.45 -2.16 20.26
CA PRO A 126 -9.29 -1.17 19.59
C PRO A 126 -8.73 -0.81 18.21
N SER A 127 -9.60 -0.79 17.19
CA SER A 127 -9.20 -0.54 15.80
C SER A 127 -9.17 0.93 15.42
N ILE A 128 -9.51 1.87 16.31
CA ILE A 128 -9.57 3.31 15.96
C ILE A 128 -8.21 3.81 15.51
N GLU A 129 -7.15 3.51 16.27
CA GLU A 129 -5.79 3.90 15.88
C GLU A 129 -5.38 3.26 14.54
N LYS A 130 -5.85 2.05 14.27
CA LYS A 130 -5.65 1.35 13.01
C LYS A 130 -6.42 2.01 11.86
N GLU A 131 -7.66 2.45 12.07
CA GLU A 131 -8.46 3.14 11.06
C GLU A 131 -7.86 4.50 10.71
N ASP A 132 -7.44 5.27 11.70
CA ASP A 132 -6.74 6.54 11.51
C ASP A 132 -5.42 6.35 10.74
N LEU A 133 -4.67 5.29 11.08
CA LEU A 133 -3.43 4.93 10.37
C LEU A 133 -3.71 4.53 8.91
N LYS A 134 -4.74 3.72 8.66
CA LYS A 134 -5.15 3.34 7.30
C LYS A 134 -5.59 4.56 6.48
N GLU A 135 -6.35 5.47 7.08
CA GLU A 135 -6.78 6.71 6.43
C GLU A 135 -5.57 7.59 6.08
N ALA A 136 -4.63 7.77 7.01
CA ALA A 136 -3.40 8.51 6.78
C ALA A 136 -2.54 7.88 5.67
N ILE A 137 -2.31 6.56 5.70
CA ILE A 137 -1.56 5.83 4.67
C ILE A 137 -2.25 5.96 3.31
N THR A 138 -3.57 5.78 3.27
CA THR A 138 -4.36 5.92 2.04
C THR A 138 -4.23 7.34 1.46
N GLY A 139 -4.31 8.36 2.30
CA GLY A 139 -4.11 9.75 1.91
C GLY A 139 -2.72 10.00 1.30
N TRP A 140 -1.67 9.47 1.91
CA TRP A 140 -0.31 9.56 1.39
C TRP A 140 -0.12 8.82 0.07
N ILE A 141 -0.70 7.62 -0.09
CA ILE A 141 -0.64 6.85 -1.34
C ILE A 141 -1.31 7.63 -2.48
N ILE A 142 -2.50 8.18 -2.24
CA ILE A 142 -3.22 8.99 -3.24
C ILE A 142 -2.40 10.24 -3.60
N PHE A 143 -1.85 10.94 -2.62
CA PHE A 143 -1.04 12.12 -2.84
C PHE A 143 0.21 11.81 -3.68
N LEU A 144 0.96 10.78 -3.34
CA LEU A 144 2.13 10.34 -4.09
C LEU A 144 1.77 9.87 -5.50
N TYR A 145 0.66 9.16 -5.66
CA TYR A 145 0.16 8.75 -6.97
C TYR A 145 -0.13 9.95 -7.88
N VAL A 146 -0.83 10.96 -7.38
CA VAL A 146 -1.13 12.18 -8.15
C VAL A 146 0.14 12.91 -8.56
N ILE A 147 1.10 13.05 -7.66
CA ILE A 147 2.40 13.66 -7.97
C ILE A 147 3.15 12.87 -9.05
N MET A 148 3.25 11.54 -8.89
CA MET A 148 3.92 10.67 -9.86
C MET A 148 3.27 10.75 -11.23
N LEU A 149 1.93 10.81 -11.28
CA LEU A 149 1.19 10.95 -12.53
C LEU A 149 1.47 12.29 -13.20
N LEU A 150 1.48 13.39 -12.46
CA LEU A 150 1.82 14.72 -12.98
C LEU A 150 3.25 14.76 -13.52
N ILE A 151 4.21 14.26 -12.76
CA ILE A 151 5.63 14.21 -13.17
C ILE A 151 5.78 13.38 -14.44
N THR A 152 5.14 12.22 -14.52
CA THR A 152 5.19 11.33 -15.69
C THR A 152 4.64 12.00 -16.94
N ILE A 153 3.50 12.70 -16.82
CA ILE A 153 2.92 13.46 -17.95
C ILE A 153 3.86 14.58 -18.39
N LEU A 154 4.40 15.36 -17.45
CA LEU A 154 5.33 16.46 -17.76
C LEU A 154 6.58 15.95 -18.46
N ILE A 155 7.20 14.87 -17.96
CA ILE A 155 8.36 14.26 -18.60
C ILE A 155 8.01 13.76 -20.01
N ASN A 156 6.88 13.08 -20.17
CA ASN A 156 6.44 12.56 -21.46
C ASN A 156 6.25 13.69 -22.49
N VAL A 157 5.57 14.76 -22.09
CA VAL A 157 5.39 15.95 -22.94
C VAL A 157 6.75 16.57 -23.31
N TRP A 158 7.63 16.75 -22.35
CA TRP A 158 8.95 17.33 -22.55
C TRP A 158 9.81 16.49 -23.51
N VAL A 159 9.88 15.17 -23.28
CA VAL A 159 10.67 14.24 -24.11
C VAL A 159 10.15 14.21 -25.55
N VAL A 160 8.83 14.11 -25.74
CA VAL A 160 8.23 14.09 -27.08
C VAL A 160 8.50 15.42 -27.79
N TYR A 161 8.33 16.54 -27.11
CA TYR A 161 8.59 17.85 -27.70
C TYR A 161 10.06 18.00 -28.14
N GLN A 162 11.01 17.59 -27.30
CA GLN A 162 12.44 17.70 -27.58
C GLN A 162 12.89 16.78 -28.72
N ASN A 163 12.41 15.53 -28.74
CA ASN A 163 12.76 14.56 -29.78
C ASN A 163 12.13 14.86 -31.14
N MET A 164 10.98 15.53 -31.15
CA MET A 164 10.30 15.89 -32.41
C MET A 164 10.78 17.21 -33.01
N ARG A 165 11.47 18.04 -32.26
CA ARG A 165 12.00 19.33 -32.75
C ARG A 165 12.89 19.18 -34.00
N PRO A 166 13.85 18.23 -34.08
CA PRO A 166 14.65 18.02 -35.28
C PRO A 166 13.82 17.61 -36.50
N LEU A 167 12.81 16.79 -36.30
CA LEU A 167 11.90 16.34 -37.35
C LEU A 167 11.09 17.52 -37.95
N TYR A 168 10.65 18.43 -37.14
CA TYR A 168 9.95 19.64 -37.60
C TYR A 168 10.86 20.55 -38.41
N VAL A 169 12.13 20.71 -37.99
CA VAL A 169 13.11 21.50 -38.72
C VAL A 169 13.34 20.88 -40.12
N LEU A 170 13.46 19.55 -40.16
CA LEU A 170 13.67 18.82 -41.42
C LEU A 170 12.46 18.90 -42.35
N LEU A 171 11.25 18.73 -41.85
CA LEU A 171 10.03 18.84 -42.62
C LEU A 171 9.81 20.24 -43.16
N ASN A 172 10.09 21.28 -42.37
CA ASN A 172 9.96 22.66 -42.78
C ASN A 172 11.02 23.05 -43.83
N TRP A 173 12.20 22.46 -43.75
CA TRP A 173 13.25 22.61 -44.77
C TRP A 173 12.84 21.91 -46.05
N LEU A 174 12.32 20.67 -46.02
CA LEU A 174 11.82 19.93 -47.19
C LEU A 174 10.69 20.65 -47.92
N ASP A 175 9.78 21.25 -47.16
CA ASP A 175 8.65 22.03 -47.75
C ASP A 175 9.13 23.24 -48.55
N LYS A 176 10.28 23.81 -48.22
CA LYS A 176 10.93 24.93 -48.91
C LYS A 176 11.86 24.49 -50.02
N TYR A 177 12.21 23.20 -50.04
CA TYR A 177 13.21 22.67 -50.98
C TYR A 177 12.67 22.70 -52.41
N ARG A 178 13.39 23.38 -53.36
CA ARG A 178 13.04 23.42 -54.79
C ARG A 178 14.15 22.78 -55.62
N ILE A 179 13.77 21.79 -56.44
CA ILE A 179 14.69 21.13 -57.36
C ILE A 179 15.13 22.13 -58.42
N GLY A 180 16.45 22.25 -58.65
CA GLY A 180 17.05 23.14 -59.66
C GLY A 180 17.31 24.59 -59.21
N THR A 181 17.13 24.91 -57.94
CA THR A 181 17.46 26.20 -57.34
C THR A 181 18.49 26.05 -56.24
N LYS A 182 19.21 27.15 -55.91
CA LYS A 182 20.17 27.16 -54.80
C LYS A 182 19.39 27.17 -53.49
N ASN A 183 19.23 26.01 -52.85
CA ASN A 183 18.54 25.89 -51.57
C ASN A 183 19.50 26.23 -50.41
N GLU A 184 18.94 26.76 -49.31
CA GLU A 184 19.69 26.99 -48.07
C GLU A 184 20.07 25.66 -47.45
N PRO A 185 21.30 25.51 -46.89
CA PRO A 185 21.69 24.28 -46.20
C PRO A 185 20.84 24.07 -44.95
N LEU A 186 20.56 22.81 -44.64
CA LEU A 186 19.83 22.42 -43.43
C LEU A 186 20.60 22.87 -42.19
N HIS A 187 20.09 23.83 -41.45
CA HIS A 187 20.68 24.26 -40.20
C HIS A 187 20.19 23.33 -39.09
N ASN A 188 21.03 22.37 -38.69
CA ASN A 188 20.71 21.45 -37.63
C ASN A 188 21.06 22.05 -36.26
N PRO A 189 20.15 22.38 -35.38
CA PRO A 189 20.42 22.98 -34.08
C PRO A 189 21.07 22.00 -33.08
N THR A 190 21.12 20.71 -33.39
CA THR A 190 21.79 19.70 -32.57
C THR A 190 23.13 19.33 -33.25
N PRO A 191 24.28 19.40 -32.55
CA PRO A 191 25.55 18.89 -33.06
C PRO A 191 25.47 17.35 -33.04
N VAL A 192 24.92 16.77 -34.10
CA VAL A 192 25.15 15.35 -34.37
C VAL A 192 26.60 15.30 -34.91
N SER A 193 27.47 14.65 -34.15
CA SER A 193 28.85 14.45 -34.49
C SER A 193 28.97 13.64 -35.80
N TYR A 194 29.09 14.35 -36.93
CA TYR A 194 29.41 13.75 -38.24
C TYR A 194 30.92 13.51 -38.39
N THR A 195 31.60 13.09 -37.34
CA THR A 195 33.05 12.82 -37.37
C THR A 195 33.43 11.51 -38.05
N HIS A 196 32.46 10.69 -38.53
CA HIS A 196 32.77 9.38 -39.13
C HIS A 196 32.48 9.23 -40.64
N LEU A 197 32.22 10.32 -41.36
CA LEU A 197 32.03 10.25 -42.82
C LEU A 197 33.01 11.10 -43.63
N ARG A 198 34.24 11.17 -43.15
CA ARG A 198 35.37 11.72 -43.94
C ARG A 198 36.54 10.75 -43.88
N ALA A 199 36.46 9.72 -44.68
CA ALA A 199 37.56 8.87 -45.12
C ALA A 199 37.45 8.70 -46.62
#